data_699175cf3f97522dfa7bdca20bafcdcd
#
_entry.id   699175cf3f97522dfa7bdca20bafcdcd
#
_cell.length_a   1.000
_cell.length_b   1.000
_cell.length_c   1.000
_cell.angle_alpha   90.00
_cell.angle_beta   90.00
_cell.angle_gamma   90.00
#
_symmetry.space_group_name_H-M   'P 1'
#
loop_
_entity.id
_entity.type
_entity.pdbx_description
1 polymer ?
#
loop_
_entity_poly.entity_id
_entity_poly.type
_entity_poly.pdbx_seq_one_letter_code
_entity_poly.pdbx_strand_id
1 'polypeptide(L)'
;KVGRKIRAGHPGTTVSLGCASSEAVEDATSHEGYRYVLGSVLNQVLLHQSIIGMETKAALDKYGIKPDIIIGCAGGGSNLGGLISPFMGEKLRGENDYRIIAVEPASCPSFTRGKYAYDFCDTGMICPLAKMYTLGSGFIPSPNHAGGLRYHGMSSVLSQLYEDKLMEAVSVEQTAVFAAATQFARVEGILPAPESSHAIRVAIDEALKCKETGEEKTIVFGLTGT
;
A
#
# COMPACT_ATOMS: atom_id res chain seq x y z
N LYS A 1 -8.45 -16.70 21.29
CA LYS A 1 -9.57 -17.56 20.81
C LYS A 1 -9.74 -17.45 19.29
N VAL A 2 -9.83 -16.21 18.75
CA VAL A 2 -9.98 -15.96 17.29
C VAL A 2 -8.79 -16.51 16.51
N GLY A 3 -7.56 -16.20 16.88
CA GLY A 3 -6.36 -16.70 16.21
C GLY A 3 -6.26 -18.22 16.19
N ARG A 4 -6.69 -18.89 17.25
CA ARG A 4 -6.77 -20.37 17.27
C ARG A 4 -7.80 -20.90 16.26
N LYS A 5 -8.95 -20.23 16.12
CA LYS A 5 -9.96 -20.62 15.12
C LYS A 5 -9.43 -20.43 13.70
N ILE A 6 -8.79 -19.31 13.42
CA ILE A 6 -8.19 -19.04 12.11
C ILE A 6 -7.13 -20.10 11.76
N ARG A 7 -6.22 -20.40 12.69
CA ARG A 7 -5.18 -21.43 12.47
C ARG A 7 -5.73 -22.83 12.34
N ALA A 8 -6.80 -23.15 13.07
CA ALA A 8 -7.49 -24.45 12.93
C ALA A 8 -8.18 -24.60 11.56
N GLY A 9 -8.76 -23.51 11.03
CA GLY A 9 -9.37 -23.49 9.69
C GLY A 9 -8.35 -23.46 8.54
N HIS A 10 -7.12 -23.02 8.82
CA HIS A 10 -6.05 -22.89 7.83
C HIS A 10 -4.73 -23.48 8.36
N PRO A 11 -4.64 -24.81 8.52
CA PRO A 11 -3.43 -25.46 9.01
C PRO A 11 -2.25 -25.19 8.07
N GLY A 12 -1.10 -24.81 8.63
CA GLY A 12 0.10 -24.47 7.86
C GLY A 12 0.10 -23.05 7.26
N THR A 13 -0.89 -22.20 7.60
CA THR A 13 -0.91 -20.81 7.14
C THR A 13 0.27 -20.02 7.68
N THR A 14 0.78 -19.12 6.84
CA THR A 14 1.78 -18.11 7.20
C THR A 14 1.14 -16.87 7.83
N VAL A 15 -0.16 -16.89 8.10
CA VAL A 15 -1.02 -15.82 8.58
C VAL A 15 -0.97 -14.54 7.69
N SER A 16 -1.71 -13.52 8.04
CA SER A 16 -1.78 -12.24 7.32
C SER A 16 -1.98 -11.10 8.32
N LEU A 17 -1.88 -9.86 7.85
CA LEU A 17 -2.23 -8.69 8.67
C LEU A 17 -3.68 -8.74 9.18
N GLY A 18 -4.63 -9.25 8.37
CA GLY A 18 -6.01 -9.46 8.80
C GLY A 18 -6.14 -10.43 9.97
N CYS A 19 -5.34 -11.50 10.00
CA CYS A 19 -5.31 -12.44 11.13
C CYS A 19 -4.72 -11.79 12.39
N ALA A 20 -3.61 -11.08 12.25
CA ALA A 20 -2.96 -10.39 13.36
C ALA A 20 -3.87 -9.28 13.95
N SER A 21 -4.60 -8.56 13.10
CA SER A 21 -5.59 -7.57 13.52
C SER A 21 -6.69 -8.21 14.38
N SER A 22 -7.22 -9.36 13.98
CA SER A 22 -8.24 -10.08 14.75
C SER A 22 -7.72 -10.47 16.14
N GLU A 23 -6.48 -10.99 16.23
CA GLU A 23 -5.87 -11.37 17.50
C GLU A 23 -5.67 -10.13 18.40
N ALA A 24 -5.16 -9.04 17.85
CA ALA A 24 -4.90 -7.81 18.59
C ALA A 24 -6.18 -7.14 19.11
N VAL A 25 -7.24 -7.11 18.30
CA VAL A 25 -8.55 -6.57 18.73
C VAL A 25 -9.18 -7.46 19.81
N GLU A 26 -9.12 -8.79 19.67
CA GLU A 26 -9.60 -9.71 20.70
C GLU A 26 -8.87 -9.48 22.03
N ASP A 27 -7.56 -9.30 21.99
CA ASP A 27 -6.75 -9.05 23.19
C ASP A 27 -7.12 -7.70 23.82
N ALA A 28 -7.17 -6.64 23.03
CA ALA A 28 -7.52 -5.31 23.52
C ALA A 28 -8.94 -5.22 24.12
N THR A 29 -9.91 -5.96 23.57
CA THR A 29 -11.28 -5.99 24.08
C THR A 29 -11.48 -6.91 25.30
N SER A 30 -10.53 -7.84 25.52
CA SER A 30 -10.58 -8.78 26.63
C SER A 30 -9.90 -8.28 27.91
N HIS A 31 -9.19 -7.16 27.85
CA HIS A 31 -8.45 -6.59 28.98
C HIS A 31 -8.83 -5.13 29.22
N GLU A 32 -9.17 -4.80 30.45
CA GLU A 32 -9.45 -3.43 30.85
C GLU A 32 -8.22 -2.53 30.67
N GLY A 33 -8.42 -1.34 30.13
CA GLY A 33 -7.35 -0.36 29.89
C GLY A 33 -6.52 -0.58 28.63
N TYR A 34 -6.64 -1.73 27.96
CA TYR A 34 -5.95 -1.98 26.69
C TYR A 34 -6.58 -1.20 25.54
N ARG A 35 -5.75 -0.83 24.58
CA ARG A 35 -6.17 -0.15 23.34
C ARG A 35 -5.42 -0.76 22.18
N TYR A 36 -6.13 -0.95 21.06
CA TYR A 36 -5.54 -1.38 19.80
C TYR A 36 -5.24 -0.20 18.89
N VAL A 37 -4.00 -0.09 18.45
CA VAL A 37 -3.56 0.91 17.49
C VAL A 37 -3.33 0.23 16.16
N LEU A 38 -4.29 0.36 15.25
CA LEU A 38 -4.17 -0.17 13.89
C LEU A 38 -3.21 0.70 13.06
N GLY A 39 -2.26 0.08 12.39
CA GLY A 39 -1.22 0.76 11.60
C GLY A 39 -1.57 0.97 10.12
N SER A 40 -2.77 0.63 9.66
CA SER A 40 -3.12 0.62 8.23
C SER A 40 -4.63 0.74 8.02
N VAL A 41 -5.07 0.99 6.78
CA VAL A 41 -6.47 0.95 6.30
C VAL A 41 -7.34 2.13 6.73
N LEU A 42 -7.31 2.51 8.01
CA LEU A 42 -8.22 3.51 8.58
C LEU A 42 -7.84 4.93 8.20
N ASN A 43 -8.85 5.80 8.02
CA ASN A 43 -8.67 7.18 7.59
C ASN A 43 -7.75 7.99 8.52
N GLN A 44 -7.84 7.79 9.84
CA GLN A 44 -6.96 8.46 10.81
C GLN A 44 -5.49 8.06 10.62
N VAL A 45 -5.20 6.83 10.18
CA VAL A 45 -3.84 6.39 9.90
C VAL A 45 -3.32 7.07 8.62
N LEU A 46 -4.15 7.16 7.57
CA LEU A 46 -3.81 7.91 6.36
C LEU A 46 -3.53 9.39 6.69
N LEU A 47 -4.36 9.99 7.56
CA LEU A 47 -4.17 11.37 8.01
C LEU A 47 -2.82 11.55 8.72
N HIS A 48 -2.45 10.68 9.66
CA HIS A 48 -1.15 10.75 10.31
C HIS A 48 0.01 10.58 9.32
N GLN A 49 -0.11 9.67 8.38
CA GLN A 49 0.92 9.43 7.37
C GLN A 49 0.99 10.51 6.28
N SER A 50 0.01 11.42 6.21
CA SER A 50 0.05 12.53 5.25
C SER A 50 1.25 13.46 5.46
N ILE A 51 1.88 13.45 6.64
CA ILE A 51 3.13 14.17 6.89
C ILE A 51 4.22 13.82 5.86
N ILE A 52 4.30 12.56 5.44
CA ILE A 52 5.27 12.10 4.41
C ILE A 52 5.00 12.81 3.08
N GLY A 53 3.75 12.87 2.66
CA GLY A 53 3.38 13.59 1.43
C GLY A 53 3.61 15.09 1.53
N MET A 54 3.25 15.70 2.66
CA MET A 54 3.43 17.13 2.90
C MET A 54 4.92 17.53 2.89
N GLU A 55 5.79 16.75 3.55
CA GLU A 55 7.23 17.01 3.54
C GLU A 55 7.84 16.74 2.16
N THR A 56 7.39 15.69 1.47
CA THR A 56 7.80 15.43 0.08
C THR A 56 7.44 16.60 -0.83
N LYS A 57 6.20 17.09 -0.75
CA LYS A 57 5.78 18.25 -1.56
C LYS A 57 6.57 19.51 -1.20
N ALA A 58 6.74 19.79 0.08
CA ALA A 58 7.52 20.95 0.51
C ALA A 58 8.99 20.91 0.00
N ALA A 59 9.59 19.71 0.00
CA ALA A 59 10.94 19.52 -0.56
C ALA A 59 10.97 19.74 -2.07
N LEU A 60 10.01 19.18 -2.80
CA LEU A 60 9.91 19.37 -4.25
C LEU A 60 9.68 20.84 -4.63
N ASP A 61 8.75 21.51 -3.95
CA ASP A 61 8.48 22.95 -4.15
C ASP A 61 9.73 23.80 -3.89
N LYS A 62 10.48 23.50 -2.83
CA LYS A 62 11.73 24.22 -2.48
C LYS A 62 12.76 24.13 -3.60
N TYR A 63 12.84 23.05 -4.31
CA TYR A 63 13.79 22.86 -5.42
C TYR A 63 13.16 23.11 -6.80
N GLY A 64 11.92 23.56 -6.88
CA GLY A 64 11.22 23.84 -8.12
C GLY A 64 10.96 22.58 -8.96
N ILE A 65 10.85 21.44 -8.32
CA ILE A 65 10.62 20.15 -8.97
C ILE A 65 9.13 19.83 -8.97
N LYS A 66 8.57 19.60 -10.16
CA LYS A 66 7.18 19.16 -10.33
C LYS A 66 7.17 17.69 -10.75
N PRO A 67 6.55 16.79 -9.99
CA PRO A 67 6.43 15.40 -10.39
C PRO A 67 5.39 15.21 -11.50
N ASP A 68 5.67 14.30 -12.43
CA ASP A 68 4.71 13.81 -13.42
C ASP A 68 4.05 12.52 -12.94
N ILE A 69 4.85 11.65 -12.30
CA ILE A 69 4.43 10.32 -11.85
C ILE A 69 4.79 10.17 -10.38
N ILE A 70 3.82 9.72 -9.58
CA ILE A 70 4.00 9.41 -8.16
C ILE A 70 3.67 7.94 -7.93
N ILE A 71 4.62 7.18 -7.34
CA ILE A 71 4.53 5.73 -7.19
C ILE A 71 4.69 5.37 -5.72
N GLY A 72 3.81 4.52 -5.21
CA GLY A 72 3.93 4.00 -3.84
C GLY A 72 3.43 2.58 -3.71
N CYS A 73 4.03 1.82 -2.78
CA CYS A 73 3.55 0.47 -2.47
C CYS A 73 2.24 0.52 -1.67
N ALA A 74 1.38 -0.45 -1.92
CA ALA A 74 0.05 -0.52 -1.33
C ALA A 74 -0.24 -1.92 -0.76
N GLY A 75 -0.30 -2.00 0.57
CA GLY A 75 -0.89 -3.12 1.31
C GLY A 75 -2.30 -2.74 1.76
N GLY A 76 -2.46 -2.24 2.98
CA GLY A 76 -3.71 -1.61 3.42
C GLY A 76 -3.90 -0.18 2.92
N GLY A 77 -2.87 0.44 2.35
CA GLY A 77 -2.93 1.72 1.64
C GLY A 77 -2.50 2.95 2.43
N SER A 78 -2.22 2.86 3.73
CA SER A 78 -1.90 4.07 4.52
C SER A 78 -0.60 4.75 4.08
N ASN A 79 0.42 3.97 3.73
CA ASN A 79 1.69 4.49 3.23
C ASN A 79 1.50 5.26 1.92
N LEU A 80 0.86 4.65 0.93
CA LEU A 80 0.53 5.31 -0.34
C LEU A 80 -0.37 6.53 -0.11
N GLY A 81 -1.45 6.38 0.68
CA GLY A 81 -2.39 7.45 0.98
C GLY A 81 -1.72 8.66 1.63
N GLY A 82 -0.78 8.42 2.54
CA GLY A 82 0.02 9.46 3.16
C GLY A 82 0.87 10.21 2.14
N LEU A 83 1.61 9.47 1.30
CA LEU A 83 2.47 10.05 0.27
C LEU A 83 1.69 10.91 -0.72
N ILE A 84 0.58 10.39 -1.24
CA ILE A 84 -0.16 11.06 -2.32
C ILE A 84 -1.09 12.17 -1.85
N SER A 85 -1.35 12.30 -0.54
CA SER A 85 -2.41 13.17 0.00
C SER A 85 -2.37 14.62 -0.52
N PRO A 86 -1.24 15.38 -0.51
CA PRO A 86 -1.22 16.74 -1.02
C PRO A 86 -1.39 16.80 -2.55
N PHE A 87 -0.78 15.86 -3.26
CA PHE A 87 -0.85 15.77 -4.72
C PHE A 87 -2.25 15.40 -5.21
N MET A 88 -2.90 14.46 -4.52
CA MET A 88 -4.29 14.11 -4.80
C MET A 88 -5.23 15.27 -4.50
N GLY A 89 -4.95 16.04 -3.44
CA GLY A 89 -5.67 17.27 -3.14
C GLY A 89 -5.62 18.28 -4.29
N GLU A 90 -4.45 18.52 -4.87
CA GLU A 90 -4.29 19.39 -6.05
C GLU A 90 -4.99 18.83 -7.28
N LYS A 91 -4.89 17.50 -7.52
CA LYS A 91 -5.61 16.84 -8.62
C LYS A 91 -7.12 16.98 -8.50
N LEU A 92 -7.68 16.78 -7.31
CA LEU A 92 -9.12 16.95 -7.05
C LEU A 92 -9.61 18.38 -7.22
N ARG A 93 -8.76 19.38 -6.98
CA ARG A 93 -9.06 20.79 -7.22
C ARG A 93 -8.83 21.22 -8.68
N GLY A 94 -8.31 20.33 -9.52
CA GLY A 94 -7.98 20.64 -10.93
C GLY A 94 -6.73 21.52 -11.10
N GLU A 95 -5.89 21.62 -10.09
CA GLU A 95 -4.67 22.44 -10.12
C GLU A 95 -3.52 21.74 -10.87
N ASN A 96 -3.44 20.41 -10.72
CA ASN A 96 -2.42 19.58 -11.35
C ASN A 96 -3.00 18.20 -11.68
N ASP A 97 -2.46 17.58 -12.73
CA ASP A 97 -2.84 16.21 -13.13
C ASP A 97 -1.65 15.26 -13.00
N TYR A 98 -1.39 14.83 -11.77
CA TYR A 98 -0.37 13.82 -11.48
C TYR A 98 -0.86 12.43 -11.87
N ARG A 99 0.00 11.65 -12.52
CA ARG A 99 -0.22 10.20 -12.67
C ARG A 99 0.20 9.50 -11.40
N ILE A 100 -0.73 8.82 -10.74
CA ILE A 100 -0.50 8.16 -9.44
C ILE A 100 -0.64 6.65 -9.62
N ILE A 101 0.37 5.90 -9.21
CA ILE A 101 0.44 4.45 -9.38
C ILE A 101 0.59 3.77 -8.02
N ALA A 102 -0.42 2.98 -7.64
CA ALA A 102 -0.35 2.06 -6.53
C ALA A 102 0.34 0.76 -6.96
N VAL A 103 1.32 0.29 -6.20
CA VAL A 103 2.01 -0.97 -6.50
C VAL A 103 1.71 -1.99 -5.42
N GLU A 104 1.15 -3.12 -5.82
CA GLU A 104 0.79 -4.22 -4.93
C GLU A 104 1.51 -5.52 -5.31
N PRO A 105 1.72 -6.45 -4.36
CA PRO A 105 2.29 -7.75 -4.68
C PRO A 105 1.30 -8.61 -5.46
N ALA A 106 1.78 -9.35 -6.45
CA ALA A 106 0.95 -10.28 -7.22
C ALA A 106 0.34 -11.40 -6.37
N SER A 107 0.91 -11.66 -5.19
CA SER A 107 0.36 -12.61 -4.20
C SER A 107 -0.81 -12.05 -3.38
N CYS A 108 -1.03 -10.72 -3.41
CA CYS A 108 -2.08 -10.05 -2.64
C CYS A 108 -2.66 -8.84 -3.41
N PRO A 109 -3.24 -9.06 -4.61
CA PRO A 109 -3.59 -8.03 -5.58
C PRO A 109 -4.99 -7.46 -5.31
N SER A 110 -5.17 -6.71 -4.22
CA SER A 110 -6.47 -6.21 -3.78
C SER A 110 -7.13 -5.25 -4.78
N PHE A 111 -6.38 -4.34 -5.39
CA PHE A 111 -6.90 -3.46 -6.43
C PHE A 111 -7.13 -4.18 -7.76
N THR A 112 -6.09 -4.88 -8.26
CA THR A 112 -6.11 -5.40 -9.63
C THR A 112 -6.97 -6.65 -9.80
N ARG A 113 -7.24 -7.41 -8.73
CA ARG A 113 -8.06 -8.63 -8.76
C ARG A 113 -9.15 -8.70 -7.70
N GLY A 114 -9.21 -7.73 -6.79
CA GLY A 114 -10.25 -7.65 -5.77
C GLY A 114 -11.58 -7.15 -6.32
N LYS A 115 -12.57 -7.10 -5.43
CA LYS A 115 -13.89 -6.55 -5.73
C LYS A 115 -14.14 -5.31 -4.87
N TYR A 116 -14.78 -4.29 -5.43
CA TYR A 116 -15.21 -3.13 -4.66
C TYR A 116 -16.52 -3.45 -3.93
N ALA A 117 -16.41 -3.77 -2.65
CA ALA A 117 -17.52 -4.26 -1.83
C ALA A 117 -17.34 -3.90 -0.35
N TYR A 118 -18.41 -4.06 0.43
CA TYR A 118 -18.32 -4.03 1.89
C TYR A 118 -17.69 -5.33 2.39
N ASP A 119 -16.65 -5.22 3.21
CA ASP A 119 -15.97 -6.36 3.82
C ASP A 119 -15.46 -5.99 5.22
N PHE A 120 -15.10 -6.99 6.00
CA PHE A 120 -14.48 -6.81 7.30
C PHE A 120 -13.00 -6.41 7.16
N CYS A 121 -12.56 -5.50 8.03
CA CYS A 121 -11.15 -5.09 8.05
C CYS A 121 -10.21 -6.17 8.61
N ASP A 122 -10.75 -7.28 9.14
CA ASP A 122 -9.99 -8.38 9.72
C ASP A 122 -10.56 -9.75 9.35
N THR A 123 -9.69 -10.78 9.36
CA THR A 123 -10.04 -12.15 8.98
C THR A 123 -11.02 -12.81 9.95
N GLY A 124 -11.00 -12.42 11.22
CA GLY A 124 -11.92 -12.93 12.24
C GLY A 124 -13.30 -12.29 12.26
N MET A 125 -13.54 -11.30 11.41
CA MET A 125 -14.80 -10.55 11.28
C MET A 125 -15.26 -9.91 12.59
N ILE A 126 -14.32 -9.37 13.40
CA ILE A 126 -14.60 -8.69 14.66
C ILE A 126 -14.47 -7.18 14.55
N CYS A 127 -13.86 -6.67 13.49
CA CYS A 127 -13.82 -5.24 13.15
C CYS A 127 -15.05 -4.82 12.33
N PRO A 128 -15.37 -3.51 12.30
CA PRO A 128 -16.46 -3.01 11.48
C PRO A 128 -16.28 -3.28 9.99
N LEU A 129 -17.41 -3.33 9.27
CA LEU A 129 -17.44 -3.35 7.81
C LEU A 129 -16.97 -2.01 7.25
N ALA A 130 -16.19 -2.06 6.18
CA ALA A 130 -15.80 -0.90 5.39
C ALA A 130 -15.97 -1.21 3.90
N LYS A 131 -16.32 -0.22 3.11
CA LYS A 131 -16.37 -0.37 1.66
C LYS A 131 -14.95 -0.24 1.11
N MET A 132 -14.47 -1.26 0.43
CA MET A 132 -13.07 -1.36 -0.01
C MET A 132 -12.93 -2.25 -1.24
N TYR A 133 -11.81 -2.12 -1.93
CA TYR A 133 -11.33 -3.19 -2.81
C TYR A 133 -10.80 -4.33 -1.94
N THR A 134 -11.35 -5.51 -2.09
CA THR A 134 -11.04 -6.66 -1.22
C THR A 134 -10.93 -7.97 -1.98
N LEU A 135 -10.05 -8.83 -1.49
CA LEU A 135 -9.93 -10.24 -1.90
C LEU A 135 -10.81 -11.17 -1.07
N GLY A 136 -11.53 -10.58 -0.09
CA GLY A 136 -12.33 -11.29 0.92
C GLY A 136 -11.60 -11.37 2.27
N SER A 137 -12.32 -11.09 3.38
CA SER A 137 -11.75 -11.12 4.74
C SER A 137 -11.15 -12.47 5.13
N GLY A 138 -11.63 -13.56 4.54
CA GLY A 138 -11.06 -14.90 4.71
C GLY A 138 -9.86 -15.21 3.83
N PHE A 139 -9.45 -14.30 2.92
CA PHE A 139 -8.30 -14.51 2.05
C PHE A 139 -6.99 -14.44 2.84
N ILE A 140 -6.17 -15.47 2.71
CA ILE A 140 -4.82 -15.51 3.28
C ILE A 140 -3.84 -15.61 2.10
N PRO A 141 -3.01 -14.56 1.87
CA PRO A 141 -2.08 -14.56 0.76
C PRO A 141 -1.01 -15.65 0.91
N SER A 142 -0.50 -16.12 -0.21
CA SER A 142 0.68 -16.99 -0.23
C SER A 142 1.88 -16.30 0.45
N PRO A 143 2.85 -17.07 0.96
CA PRO A 143 4.03 -16.49 1.58
C PRO A 143 4.79 -15.57 0.62
N ASN A 144 5.08 -14.38 1.07
CA ASN A 144 6.03 -13.47 0.42
C ASN A 144 6.84 -12.74 1.50
N HIS A 145 7.96 -12.12 1.11
CA HIS A 145 8.89 -11.46 2.02
C HIS A 145 8.56 -9.98 2.27
N ALA A 146 7.44 -9.48 1.74
CA ALA A 146 6.90 -8.14 2.01
C ALA A 146 5.71 -8.26 2.98
N GLY A 147 5.98 -8.51 4.25
CA GLY A 147 4.96 -8.76 5.27
C GLY A 147 3.95 -7.63 5.40
N GLY A 148 4.41 -6.38 5.27
CA GLY A 148 3.57 -5.17 5.33
C GLY A 148 2.57 -5.03 4.18
N LEU A 149 2.71 -5.80 3.10
CA LEU A 149 1.79 -5.79 1.95
C LEU A 149 0.85 -7.02 1.92
N ARG A 150 0.86 -7.86 2.95
CA ARG A 150 0.03 -9.08 3.02
C ARG A 150 -1.31 -8.81 3.71
N TYR A 151 -2.18 -8.05 3.05
CA TYR A 151 -3.49 -7.68 3.56
C TYR A 151 -4.57 -7.85 2.48
N HIS A 152 -5.74 -8.37 2.87
CA HIS A 152 -6.81 -8.75 1.94
C HIS A 152 -7.62 -7.57 1.38
N GLY A 153 -7.54 -6.40 2.00
CA GLY A 153 -8.35 -5.23 1.66
C GLY A 153 -7.55 -3.94 1.55
N MET A 154 -8.19 -2.93 1.00
CA MET A 154 -7.58 -1.61 0.77
C MET A 154 -8.34 -0.53 1.52
N SER A 155 -7.66 0.51 1.98
CA SER A 155 -8.28 1.70 2.54
C SER A 155 -9.50 2.16 1.73
N SER A 156 -10.59 2.51 2.42
CA SER A 156 -11.82 2.98 1.76
C SER A 156 -11.58 4.24 0.92
N VAL A 157 -10.73 5.16 1.39
CA VAL A 157 -10.37 6.37 0.64
C VAL A 157 -9.66 6.02 -0.66
N LEU A 158 -8.61 5.21 -0.60
CA LEU A 158 -7.88 4.81 -1.81
C LEU A 158 -8.74 3.95 -2.75
N SER A 159 -9.61 3.12 -2.19
CA SER A 159 -10.56 2.33 -2.97
C SER A 159 -11.51 3.21 -3.77
N GLN A 160 -12.01 4.29 -3.17
CA GLN A 160 -12.84 5.27 -3.87
C GLN A 160 -12.05 5.98 -4.96
N LEU A 161 -10.84 6.46 -4.67
CA LEU A 161 -9.99 7.15 -5.66
C LEU A 161 -9.67 6.25 -6.87
N TYR A 162 -9.46 4.96 -6.62
CA TYR A 162 -9.22 3.99 -7.69
C TYR A 162 -10.50 3.70 -8.50
N GLU A 163 -11.66 3.56 -7.84
CA GLU A 163 -12.97 3.40 -8.51
C GLU A 163 -13.28 4.60 -9.41
N ASP A 164 -13.00 5.81 -8.94
CA ASP A 164 -13.19 7.07 -9.66
C ASP A 164 -12.13 7.32 -10.75
N LYS A 165 -11.21 6.36 -10.99
CA LYS A 165 -10.14 6.45 -12.00
C LYS A 165 -9.17 7.61 -11.79
N LEU A 166 -9.01 8.07 -10.55
CA LEU A 166 -8.07 9.14 -10.19
C LEU A 166 -6.63 8.62 -9.97
N MET A 167 -6.48 7.31 -9.87
CA MET A 167 -5.19 6.62 -9.75
C MET A 167 -5.22 5.26 -10.45
N GLU A 168 -4.04 4.73 -10.71
CA GLU A 168 -3.82 3.41 -11.33
C GLU A 168 -3.31 2.41 -10.29
N ALA A 169 -3.40 1.12 -10.60
CA ALA A 169 -2.78 0.07 -9.79
C ALA A 169 -2.06 -0.96 -10.67
N VAL A 170 -0.92 -1.44 -10.17
CA VAL A 170 -0.10 -2.46 -10.83
C VAL A 170 0.30 -3.51 -9.81
N SER A 171 0.15 -4.79 -10.16
CA SER A 171 0.66 -5.90 -9.36
C SER A 171 2.00 -6.41 -9.89
N VAL A 172 2.94 -6.73 -8.98
CA VAL A 172 4.32 -7.13 -9.33
C VAL A 172 4.70 -8.46 -8.69
N GLU A 173 5.39 -9.29 -9.45
CA GLU A 173 5.91 -10.58 -8.97
C GLU A 173 7.14 -10.40 -8.06
N GLN A 174 7.20 -11.18 -6.97
CA GLN A 174 8.26 -11.09 -5.96
C GLN A 174 9.67 -11.17 -6.54
N THR A 175 9.92 -12.05 -7.52
CA THR A 175 11.23 -12.21 -8.15
C THR A 175 11.68 -10.94 -8.87
N ALA A 176 10.77 -10.26 -9.57
CA ALA A 176 11.04 -8.99 -10.22
C ALA A 176 11.31 -7.86 -9.21
N VAL A 177 10.58 -7.87 -8.09
CA VAL A 177 10.78 -6.93 -6.98
C VAL A 177 12.18 -7.07 -6.37
N PHE A 178 12.62 -8.28 -6.06
CA PHE A 178 13.96 -8.49 -5.49
C PHE A 178 15.09 -8.23 -6.49
N ALA A 179 14.87 -8.48 -7.78
CA ALA A 179 15.83 -8.08 -8.80
C ALA A 179 16.01 -6.55 -8.84
N ALA A 180 14.91 -5.81 -8.79
CA ALA A 180 14.93 -4.34 -8.72
C ALA A 180 15.59 -3.83 -7.44
N ALA A 181 15.29 -4.44 -6.26
CA ALA A 181 15.91 -4.11 -4.99
C ALA A 181 17.44 -4.29 -5.03
N THR A 182 17.90 -5.40 -5.58
CA THR A 182 19.33 -5.69 -5.71
C THR A 182 20.02 -4.71 -6.66
N GLN A 183 19.38 -4.39 -7.78
CA GLN A 183 19.87 -3.38 -8.72
C GLN A 183 19.98 -2.01 -8.04
N PHE A 184 18.92 -1.57 -7.36
CA PHE A 184 18.88 -0.30 -6.66
C PHE A 184 19.96 -0.20 -5.59
N ALA A 185 20.13 -1.25 -4.76
CA ALA A 185 21.16 -1.27 -3.74
C ALA A 185 22.59 -1.17 -4.32
N ARG A 186 22.84 -1.78 -5.48
CA ARG A 186 24.15 -1.69 -6.17
C ARG A 186 24.43 -0.32 -6.76
N VAL A 187 23.39 0.39 -7.25
CA VAL A 187 23.55 1.65 -7.95
C VAL A 187 23.52 2.82 -6.98
N GLU A 188 22.57 2.80 -6.03
CA GLU A 188 22.32 3.91 -5.11
C GLU A 188 22.99 3.74 -3.74
N GLY A 189 23.51 2.56 -3.42
CA GLY A 189 24.10 2.25 -2.11
C GLY A 189 23.10 2.14 -0.97
N ILE A 190 21.80 2.06 -1.28
CA ILE A 190 20.71 1.96 -0.31
C ILE A 190 20.04 0.59 -0.46
N LEU A 191 19.99 -0.19 0.62
CA LEU A 191 19.26 -1.45 0.63
C LEU A 191 17.77 -1.18 0.98
N PRO A 192 16.85 -1.28 -0.01
CA PRO A 192 15.45 -0.97 0.25
C PRO A 192 14.74 -2.13 0.96
N ALA A 193 13.76 -1.80 1.79
CA ALA A 193 12.85 -2.81 2.33
C ALA A 193 12.09 -3.54 1.19
N PRO A 194 11.71 -4.81 1.38
CA PRO A 194 10.95 -5.57 0.39
C PRO A 194 9.67 -4.86 -0.06
N GLU A 195 8.99 -4.16 0.86
CA GLU A 195 7.80 -3.36 0.57
C GLU A 195 8.11 -2.23 -0.42
N SER A 196 9.09 -1.38 -0.11
CA SER A 196 9.50 -0.25 -0.95
C SER A 196 10.02 -0.69 -2.31
N SER A 197 10.59 -1.89 -2.39
CA SER A 197 11.13 -2.47 -3.62
C SER A 197 10.05 -2.71 -4.68
N HIS A 198 8.77 -2.80 -4.29
CA HIS A 198 7.65 -2.84 -5.23
C HIS A 198 7.52 -1.52 -6.00
N ALA A 199 7.61 -0.39 -5.29
CA ALA A 199 7.59 0.94 -5.93
C ALA A 199 8.83 1.15 -6.81
N ILE A 200 10.02 0.72 -6.38
CA ILE A 200 11.26 0.80 -7.16
C ILE A 200 11.11 0.02 -8.48
N ARG A 201 10.54 -1.19 -8.44
CA ARG A 201 10.34 -1.98 -9.67
C ARG A 201 9.54 -1.20 -10.70
N VAL A 202 8.44 -0.61 -10.31
CA VAL A 202 7.57 0.16 -11.22
C VAL A 202 8.23 1.48 -11.63
N ALA A 203 8.99 2.13 -10.74
CA ALA A 203 9.76 3.32 -11.11
C ALA A 203 10.79 3.02 -12.20
N ILE A 204 11.48 1.88 -12.12
CA ILE A 204 12.40 1.42 -13.17
C ILE A 204 11.63 1.17 -14.48
N ASP A 205 10.47 0.52 -14.42
CA ASP A 205 9.67 0.25 -15.62
C ASP A 205 9.19 1.54 -16.29
N GLU A 206 8.74 2.53 -15.52
CA GLU A 206 8.33 3.83 -16.05
C GLU A 206 9.53 4.61 -16.63
N ALA A 207 10.69 4.57 -15.97
CA ALA A 207 11.91 5.19 -16.49
C ALA A 207 12.36 4.55 -17.82
N LEU A 208 12.24 3.22 -17.96
CA LEU A 208 12.53 2.53 -19.21
C LEU A 208 11.57 2.92 -20.32
N LYS A 209 10.28 3.08 -20.03
CA LYS A 209 9.29 3.60 -20.99
C LYS A 209 9.65 5.02 -21.45
N CYS A 210 10.03 5.89 -20.52
CA CYS A 210 10.50 7.24 -20.86
C CYS A 210 11.72 7.19 -21.80
N LYS A 211 12.66 6.31 -21.55
CA LYS A 211 13.81 6.10 -22.43
C LYS A 211 13.41 5.63 -23.83
N GLU A 212 12.44 4.71 -23.92
CA GLU A 212 11.94 4.20 -25.20
C GLU A 212 11.15 5.24 -26.01
N THR A 213 10.35 6.06 -25.32
CA THR A 213 9.51 7.10 -25.97
C THR A 213 10.26 8.42 -26.20
N GLY A 214 11.40 8.63 -25.53
CA GLY A 214 12.13 9.90 -25.54
C GLY A 214 11.46 11.00 -24.71
N GLU A 215 10.46 10.66 -23.88
CA GLU A 215 9.80 11.62 -23.00
C GLU A 215 10.62 11.85 -21.72
N GLU A 216 10.79 13.12 -21.34
CA GLU A 216 11.35 13.48 -20.02
C GLU A 216 10.23 13.56 -18.99
N LYS A 217 10.34 12.80 -17.89
CA LYS A 217 9.38 12.82 -16.78
C LYS A 217 10.08 12.76 -15.44
N THR A 218 9.57 13.52 -14.50
CA THR A 218 9.97 13.44 -13.09
C THR A 218 9.15 12.37 -12.38
N ILE A 219 9.83 11.32 -11.92
CA ILE A 219 9.22 10.20 -11.20
C ILE A 219 9.56 10.30 -9.73
N VAL A 220 8.56 10.40 -8.88
CA VAL A 220 8.69 10.34 -7.41
C VAL A 220 8.17 8.99 -6.94
N PHE A 221 8.94 8.28 -6.14
CA PHE A 221 8.48 7.03 -5.54
C PHE A 221 8.75 6.98 -4.04
N GLY A 222 7.90 6.28 -3.30
CA GLY A 222 8.03 6.10 -1.86
C GLY A 222 9.12 5.09 -1.51
N LEU A 223 10.20 5.56 -0.88
CA LEU A 223 11.24 4.73 -0.29
C LEU A 223 11.09 4.77 1.24
N THR A 224 10.21 3.96 1.78
CA THR A 224 9.71 4.05 3.16
C THR A 224 10.21 2.92 4.05
N GLY A 225 11.43 2.49 3.87
CA GLY A 225 12.11 1.48 4.67
C GLY A 225 13.38 0.98 4.02
N THR A 226 14.35 0.66 4.85
CA THR A 226 15.65 0.08 4.50
C THR A 226 15.95 -1.14 5.35
#